data_647086278862c5dfa9f74b28fcbeef77
#
_entry.id   647086278862c5dfa9f74b28fcbeef77
#
_cell.length_a   1.000
_cell.length_b   1.000
_cell.length_c   1.000
_cell.angle_alpha   90.00
_cell.angle_beta   90.00
_cell.angle_gamma   90.00
#
_symmetry.space_group_name_H-M   'P 1'
#
loop_
_entity.id
_entity.type
_entity.pdbx_description
1 polymer ?
#
loop_
_entity_poly.entity_id
_entity_poly.type
_entity_poly.pdbx_seq_one_letter_code
_entity_poly.pdbx_strand_id
1 'polypeptide(L)'
;MDFDVTRKCISHYGKSVFQKYEKDRMSLVDAYKKIKSEDYKYETMYLRSIADEKKARDYKSKNFEHARFSGVFYFNSDDGLKYHSGYMVIDLDHLDKDLREVATMLITDPYFYTLLLFKSPSGYGLKWVILIDLSKGGHKGCFMAISQYLKETYGLIADPSGINVSRTCFLPYDLECYACEEIINNL
;
A
#
# COMPACT_ATOMS: atom_id res chain seq x y z
N MET A 1 -1.30 -4.68 -20.49
CA MET A 1 -0.92 -5.77 -19.57
C MET A 1 -2.22 -6.27 -18.98
N ASP A 2 -2.53 -7.55 -19.13
CA ASP A 2 -3.81 -8.11 -18.67
C ASP A 2 -3.66 -8.44 -17.17
N PHE A 3 -4.41 -7.75 -16.30
CA PHE A 3 -4.40 -7.96 -14.86
C PHE A 3 -5.83 -8.10 -14.33
N ASP A 4 -6.02 -8.96 -13.34
CA ASP A 4 -7.31 -9.28 -12.76
C ASP A 4 -7.39 -8.77 -11.32
N VAL A 5 -8.13 -7.68 -11.12
CA VAL A 5 -8.32 -7.03 -9.82
C VAL A 5 -9.10 -7.87 -8.81
N THR A 6 -9.81 -8.91 -9.28
CA THR A 6 -10.58 -9.84 -8.44
C THR A 6 -9.74 -11.01 -7.93
N ARG A 7 -8.54 -11.22 -8.52
CA ARG A 7 -7.63 -12.30 -8.15
C ARG A 7 -7.11 -12.13 -6.71
N LYS A 8 -7.26 -13.17 -5.90
CA LYS A 8 -6.74 -13.22 -4.52
C LYS A 8 -5.23 -13.50 -4.52
N CYS A 9 -4.44 -12.48 -4.85
CA CYS A 9 -2.99 -12.56 -4.99
C CYS A 9 -2.20 -11.69 -4.00
N ILE A 10 -2.86 -11.21 -2.94
CA ILE A 10 -2.30 -10.35 -1.90
C ILE A 10 -2.38 -11.11 -0.57
N SER A 11 -1.25 -11.34 0.11
CA SER A 11 -1.26 -11.90 1.46
C SER A 11 -1.81 -10.90 2.46
N HIS A 12 -2.83 -11.30 3.22
CA HIS A 12 -3.46 -10.50 4.26
C HIS A 12 -3.16 -11.08 5.64
N TYR A 13 -2.82 -10.20 6.57
CA TYR A 13 -2.46 -10.51 7.95
C TYR A 13 -3.42 -9.81 8.90
N GLY A 14 -3.75 -10.47 10.00
CA GLY A 14 -4.53 -9.86 11.07
C GLY A 14 -3.78 -8.75 11.79
N LYS A 15 -4.33 -8.28 12.89
CA LYS A 15 -3.69 -7.28 13.75
C LYS A 15 -2.35 -7.83 14.29
N SER A 16 -1.36 -6.94 14.43
CA SER A 16 0.02 -7.24 14.83
C SER A 16 0.95 -7.66 13.69
N VAL A 17 2.00 -6.85 13.50
CA VAL A 17 3.06 -7.10 12.50
C VAL A 17 3.93 -8.33 12.81
N PHE A 18 3.79 -8.91 14.00
CA PHE A 18 4.56 -10.09 14.42
C PHE A 18 3.96 -11.41 13.94
N GLN A 19 2.83 -11.37 13.23
CA GLN A 19 2.24 -12.58 12.66
C GLN A 19 3.16 -13.15 11.58
N LYS A 20 3.54 -14.43 11.75
CA LYS A 20 4.44 -15.13 10.84
C LYS A 20 3.74 -15.58 9.56
N TYR A 21 2.46 -15.94 9.64
CA TYR A 21 1.69 -16.51 8.53
C TYR A 21 0.52 -15.60 8.16
N GLU A 22 0.13 -15.64 6.88
CA GLU A 22 -1.05 -14.94 6.41
C GLU A 22 -2.33 -15.47 7.11
N LYS A 23 -3.28 -14.57 7.35
CA LYS A 23 -4.62 -14.91 7.84
C LYS A 23 -5.47 -15.48 6.71
N ASP A 24 -5.44 -14.78 5.58
CA ASP A 24 -6.13 -15.13 4.34
C ASP A 24 -5.48 -14.40 3.15
N ARG A 25 -6.13 -14.45 2.00
CA ARG A 25 -5.72 -13.73 0.78
C ARG A 25 -6.84 -12.82 0.34
N MET A 26 -6.47 -11.67 -0.18
CA MET A 26 -7.40 -10.69 -0.73
C MET A 26 -7.05 -10.34 -2.18
N SER A 27 -8.04 -9.83 -2.87
CA SER A 27 -7.92 -9.13 -4.15
C SER A 27 -7.74 -7.62 -3.93
N LEU A 28 -7.51 -6.86 -5.00
CA LEU A 28 -7.54 -5.38 -4.92
C LEU A 28 -8.95 -4.87 -4.58
N VAL A 29 -9.99 -5.53 -5.07
CA VAL A 29 -11.40 -5.22 -4.74
C VAL A 29 -11.65 -5.41 -3.24
N ASP A 30 -11.16 -6.52 -2.66
CA ASP A 30 -11.29 -6.76 -1.21
C ASP A 30 -10.54 -5.70 -0.39
N ALA A 31 -9.31 -5.34 -0.82
CA ALA A 31 -8.52 -4.31 -0.15
C ALA A 31 -9.22 -2.94 -0.18
N TYR A 32 -9.77 -2.55 -1.34
CA TYR A 32 -10.54 -1.31 -1.47
C TYR A 32 -11.76 -1.32 -0.55
N LYS A 33 -12.57 -2.39 -0.58
CA LYS A 33 -13.76 -2.52 0.30
C LYS A 33 -13.38 -2.38 1.77
N LYS A 34 -12.29 -3.01 2.20
CA LYS A 34 -11.80 -2.91 3.58
C LYS A 34 -11.38 -1.48 3.95
N ILE A 35 -10.61 -0.80 3.10
CA ILE A 35 -10.15 0.58 3.35
C ILE A 35 -11.34 1.55 3.43
N LYS A 36 -12.38 1.34 2.64
CA LYS A 36 -13.60 2.17 2.65
C LYS A 36 -14.57 1.81 3.76
N SER A 37 -14.46 0.62 4.34
CA SER A 37 -15.39 0.17 5.39
C SER A 37 -15.09 0.85 6.74
N GLU A 38 -16.08 0.91 7.61
CA GLU A 38 -15.92 1.46 8.96
C GLU A 38 -15.14 0.53 9.92
N ASP A 39 -14.77 -0.68 9.47
CA ASP A 39 -14.06 -1.67 10.30
C ASP A 39 -12.75 -1.15 10.89
N TYR A 40 -12.07 -0.24 10.17
CA TYR A 40 -10.80 0.36 10.61
C TYR A 40 -10.94 1.80 11.11
N LYS A 41 -12.17 2.32 11.18
CA LYS A 41 -12.42 3.73 11.51
C LYS A 41 -11.93 4.10 12.92
N TYR A 42 -12.30 3.28 13.91
CA TYR A 42 -11.90 3.52 15.28
C TYR A 42 -10.37 3.51 15.43
N GLU A 43 -9.70 2.47 14.97
CA GLU A 43 -8.25 2.34 15.07
C GLU A 43 -7.52 3.49 14.34
N THR A 44 -8.03 3.88 13.17
CA THR A 44 -7.43 4.96 12.39
C THR A 44 -7.61 6.31 13.08
N MET A 45 -8.80 6.63 13.57
CA MET A 45 -9.06 7.90 14.26
C MET A 45 -8.31 7.97 15.59
N TYR A 46 -8.28 6.87 16.35
CA TYR A 46 -7.52 6.81 17.59
C TYR A 46 -6.02 6.99 17.35
N LEU A 47 -5.44 6.29 16.36
CA LEU A 47 -4.03 6.48 15.99
C LEU A 47 -3.71 7.95 15.69
N ARG A 48 -4.57 8.63 14.93
CA ARG A 48 -4.40 10.04 14.55
C ARG A 48 -4.53 11.02 15.74
N SER A 49 -5.13 10.59 16.86
CA SER A 49 -5.20 11.39 18.09
C SER A 49 -3.97 11.25 18.99
N ILE A 50 -3.08 10.29 18.73
CA ILE A 50 -1.87 10.06 19.53
C ILE A 50 -0.77 11.02 19.11
N ALA A 51 -0.46 12.01 19.97
CA ALA A 51 0.60 12.98 19.70
C ALA A 51 2.02 12.41 19.86
N ASP A 52 2.21 11.38 20.69
CA ASP A 52 3.51 10.76 20.92
C ASP A 52 3.82 9.77 19.79
N GLU A 53 4.83 10.06 18.98
CA GLU A 53 5.21 9.24 17.82
C GLU A 53 5.57 7.80 18.18
N LYS A 54 6.23 7.57 19.31
CA LYS A 54 6.60 6.22 19.75
C LYS A 54 5.35 5.41 20.10
N LYS A 55 4.43 6.02 20.85
CA LYS A 55 3.14 5.40 21.18
C LYS A 55 2.29 5.16 19.95
N ALA A 56 2.25 6.11 19.02
CA ALA A 56 1.54 5.96 17.74
C ALA A 56 2.08 4.78 16.91
N ARG A 57 3.42 4.67 16.82
CA ARG A 57 4.08 3.56 16.12
C ARG A 57 3.79 2.20 16.78
N ASP A 58 3.87 2.14 18.11
CA ASP A 58 3.57 0.93 18.87
C ASP A 58 2.10 0.53 18.72
N TYR A 59 1.18 1.49 18.84
CA TYR A 59 -0.25 1.26 18.61
C TYR A 59 -0.53 0.72 17.19
N LYS A 60 0.00 1.37 16.15
CA LYS A 60 -0.15 0.95 14.76
C LYS A 60 0.33 -0.49 14.55
N SER A 61 1.49 -0.85 15.07
CA SER A 61 2.08 -2.18 14.92
C SER A 61 1.27 -3.30 15.54
N LYS A 62 0.42 -3.01 16.53
CA LYS A 62 -0.37 -4.00 17.29
C LYS A 62 -1.84 -4.07 16.89
N ASN A 63 -2.40 -2.98 16.34
CA ASN A 63 -3.84 -2.83 16.21
C ASN A 63 -4.36 -2.76 14.77
N PHE A 64 -3.48 -2.65 13.77
CA PHE A 64 -3.88 -2.60 12.37
C PHE A 64 -3.71 -3.96 11.68
N GLU A 65 -4.70 -4.36 10.91
CA GLU A 65 -4.52 -5.38 9.88
C GLU A 65 -3.60 -4.84 8.79
N HIS A 66 -2.89 -5.71 8.11
CA HIS A 66 -1.97 -5.30 7.07
C HIS A 66 -1.91 -6.31 5.93
N ALA A 67 -1.44 -5.86 4.79
CA ALA A 67 -1.33 -6.66 3.58
C ALA A 67 0.05 -6.54 2.96
N ARG A 68 0.40 -7.52 2.12
CA ARG A 68 1.54 -7.46 1.21
C ARG A 68 1.02 -7.47 -0.20
N PHE A 69 0.87 -6.28 -0.77
CA PHE A 69 0.33 -6.10 -2.11
C PHE A 69 1.22 -6.74 -3.18
N SER A 70 2.51 -6.85 -2.95
CA SER A 70 3.49 -7.43 -3.88
C SER A 70 3.29 -8.91 -4.16
N GLY A 71 2.52 -9.65 -3.33
CA GLY A 71 2.30 -11.05 -3.62
C GLY A 71 1.74 -11.90 -2.49
N VAL A 72 1.86 -13.21 -2.67
CA VAL A 72 1.51 -14.23 -1.70
C VAL A 72 2.79 -14.82 -1.10
N PHE A 73 2.78 -15.00 0.21
CA PHE A 73 3.94 -15.42 0.99
C PHE A 73 3.65 -16.66 1.83
N TYR A 74 4.60 -17.58 1.90
CA TYR A 74 4.54 -18.71 2.84
C TYR A 74 4.74 -18.26 4.30
N PHE A 75 5.59 -17.23 4.50
CA PHE A 75 5.87 -16.61 5.80
C PHE A 75 6.35 -15.17 5.61
N ASN A 76 6.34 -14.42 6.71
CA ASN A 76 6.57 -12.97 6.74
C ASN A 76 8.06 -12.60 6.54
N SER A 77 8.63 -12.81 5.34
CA SER A 77 9.94 -12.29 4.91
C SER A 77 10.05 -12.32 3.38
N ASP A 78 11.09 -11.68 2.82
CA ASP A 78 11.34 -11.66 1.37
C ASP A 78 11.53 -13.08 0.81
N ASP A 79 12.24 -13.95 1.56
CA ASP A 79 12.45 -15.36 1.18
C ASP A 79 11.15 -16.19 1.23
N GLY A 80 10.11 -15.66 1.87
CA GLY A 80 8.81 -16.28 1.94
C GLY A 80 7.95 -16.08 0.69
N LEU A 81 8.39 -15.31 -0.29
CA LEU A 81 7.60 -15.02 -1.49
C LEU A 81 7.29 -16.31 -2.27
N LYS A 82 6.00 -16.61 -2.40
CA LYS A 82 5.49 -17.72 -3.18
C LYS A 82 5.33 -17.37 -4.65
N TYR A 83 4.68 -16.24 -4.91
CA TYR A 83 4.58 -15.62 -6.23
C TYR A 83 4.28 -14.13 -6.10
N HIS A 84 4.80 -13.36 -7.04
CA HIS A 84 4.59 -11.92 -7.10
C HIS A 84 3.26 -11.60 -7.80
N SER A 85 2.51 -10.62 -7.28
CA SER A 85 1.22 -10.19 -7.83
C SER A 85 1.34 -9.35 -9.10
N GLY A 86 2.48 -8.71 -9.31
CA GLY A 86 2.64 -7.62 -10.27
C GLY A 86 2.34 -6.23 -9.67
N TYR A 87 1.95 -6.14 -8.40
CA TYR A 87 1.67 -4.86 -7.73
C TYR A 87 2.84 -4.39 -6.88
N MET A 88 2.99 -3.07 -6.78
CA MET A 88 3.94 -2.42 -5.88
C MET A 88 3.24 -1.32 -5.09
N VAL A 89 3.56 -1.22 -3.81
CA VAL A 89 3.15 -0.09 -2.97
C VAL A 89 4.32 0.85 -2.83
N ILE A 90 4.13 2.09 -3.22
CA ILE A 90 5.03 3.20 -2.93
C ILE A 90 4.47 3.94 -1.73
N ASP A 91 5.26 4.00 -0.68
CA ASP A 91 4.93 4.67 0.58
C ASP A 91 5.55 6.07 0.58
N LEU A 92 4.72 7.08 0.65
CA LEU A 92 5.11 8.49 0.69
C LEU A 92 4.74 9.04 2.06
N ASP A 93 5.67 8.99 3.01
CA ASP A 93 5.47 9.44 4.38
C ASP A 93 5.81 10.93 4.55
N HIS A 94 5.17 11.58 5.54
CA HIS A 94 5.47 12.95 5.98
C HIS A 94 5.52 13.98 4.84
N LEU A 95 4.47 14.00 4.01
CA LEU A 95 4.38 14.94 2.91
C LEU A 95 4.10 16.37 3.44
N ASP A 96 4.99 17.31 3.13
CA ASP A 96 4.82 18.75 3.40
C ASP A 96 3.87 19.45 2.42
N LYS A 97 3.44 18.73 1.37
CA LYS A 97 2.52 19.19 0.32
C LYS A 97 1.08 18.82 0.66
N ASP A 98 0.12 19.50 0.05
CA ASP A 98 -1.28 19.08 0.12
C ASP A 98 -1.45 17.67 -0.43
N LEU A 99 -2.02 16.77 0.38
CA LEU A 99 -2.18 15.36 0.00
C LEU A 99 -3.09 15.17 -1.22
N ARG A 100 -4.07 16.07 -1.44
CA ARG A 100 -4.98 15.98 -2.60
C ARG A 100 -4.27 16.37 -3.89
N GLU A 101 -3.40 17.39 -3.83
CA GLU A 101 -2.57 17.78 -4.97
C GLU A 101 -1.62 16.64 -5.36
N VAL A 102 -0.92 16.06 -4.37
CA VAL A 102 -0.04 14.91 -4.62
C VAL A 102 -0.83 13.72 -5.14
N ALA A 103 -2.00 13.42 -4.56
CA ALA A 103 -2.85 12.34 -5.05
C ALA A 103 -3.27 12.55 -6.51
N THR A 104 -3.67 13.76 -6.89
CA THR A 104 -4.03 14.09 -8.26
C THR A 104 -2.86 13.89 -9.22
N MET A 105 -1.65 14.36 -8.85
CA MET A 105 -0.44 14.16 -9.67
C MET A 105 -0.15 12.68 -9.90
N LEU A 106 -0.25 11.84 -8.86
CA LEU A 106 0.01 10.41 -8.95
C LEU A 106 -1.04 9.65 -9.77
N ILE A 107 -2.34 10.02 -9.62
CA ILE A 107 -3.44 9.39 -10.36
C ILE A 107 -3.36 9.71 -11.86
N THR A 108 -2.92 10.91 -12.20
CA THR A 108 -2.81 11.37 -13.60
C THR A 108 -1.42 11.19 -14.21
N ASP A 109 -0.51 10.49 -13.51
CA ASP A 109 0.84 10.21 -14.00
C ASP A 109 0.79 9.42 -15.32
N PRO A 110 1.50 9.86 -16.39
CA PRO A 110 1.40 9.24 -17.70
C PRO A 110 2.16 7.90 -17.82
N TYR A 111 3.02 7.56 -16.87
CA TYR A 111 3.89 6.38 -16.94
C TYR A 111 3.44 5.24 -16.03
N PHE A 112 2.69 5.55 -14.96
CA PHE A 112 2.29 4.56 -13.97
C PHE A 112 0.78 4.47 -13.82
N TYR A 113 0.24 3.28 -14.02
CA TYR A 113 -1.17 3.02 -13.83
C TYR A 113 -1.51 2.86 -12.35
N THR A 114 -2.23 3.83 -11.79
CA THR A 114 -2.66 3.81 -10.39
C THR A 114 -3.81 2.83 -10.20
N LEU A 115 -3.59 1.81 -9.40
CA LEU A 115 -4.61 0.82 -9.04
C LEU A 115 -5.43 1.26 -7.82
N LEU A 116 -4.71 1.63 -6.73
CA LEU A 116 -5.28 2.20 -5.51
C LEU A 116 -4.40 3.34 -5.03
N LEU A 117 -5.02 4.36 -4.43
CA LEU A 117 -4.31 5.40 -3.70
C LEU A 117 -5.10 5.79 -2.46
N PHE A 118 -4.46 5.76 -1.29
CA PHE A 118 -5.13 6.06 -0.02
C PHE A 118 -4.18 6.70 0.99
N LYS A 119 -4.74 7.42 1.95
CA LYS A 119 -3.98 8.05 3.04
C LYS A 119 -3.33 6.99 3.92
N SER A 120 -2.14 7.26 4.38
CA SER A 120 -1.48 6.42 5.39
C SER A 120 -2.29 6.38 6.70
N PRO A 121 -2.11 5.36 7.56
CA PRO A 121 -2.82 5.29 8.84
C PRO A 121 -2.68 6.55 9.70
N SER A 122 -1.48 7.18 9.70
CA SER A 122 -1.22 8.42 10.44
C SER A 122 -1.91 9.66 9.83
N GLY A 123 -2.28 9.60 8.55
CA GLY A 123 -2.91 10.72 7.85
C GLY A 123 -1.94 11.73 7.22
N TYR A 124 -0.62 11.57 7.40
CA TYR A 124 0.41 12.51 6.91
C TYR A 124 1.13 12.05 5.65
N GLY A 125 0.66 11.01 5.00
CA GLY A 125 1.27 10.44 3.80
C GLY A 125 0.28 9.67 2.96
N LEU A 126 0.76 9.15 1.83
CA LEU A 126 -0.02 8.39 0.84
C LEU A 126 0.59 7.01 0.62
N LYS A 127 -0.27 6.04 0.35
CA LYS A 127 0.07 4.70 -0.11
C LYS A 127 -0.40 4.56 -1.55
N TRP A 128 0.54 4.50 -2.47
CA TRP A 128 0.28 4.44 -3.91
C TRP A 128 0.53 3.04 -4.44
N VAL A 129 -0.53 2.35 -4.86
CA VAL A 129 -0.47 1.00 -5.40
C VAL A 129 -0.53 1.06 -6.91
N ILE A 130 0.49 0.53 -7.57
CA ILE A 130 0.66 0.55 -9.02
C ILE A 130 0.95 -0.83 -9.58
N LEU A 131 0.72 -0.98 -10.90
CA LEU A 131 1.14 -2.14 -11.67
C LEU A 131 2.60 -1.98 -12.10
N ILE A 132 3.42 -3.03 -11.97
CA ILE A 132 4.81 -3.04 -12.38
C ILE A 132 5.11 -4.18 -13.36
N ASP A 133 6.07 -3.96 -14.25
CA ASP A 133 6.60 -4.97 -15.15
C ASP A 133 7.89 -5.59 -14.57
N LEU A 134 7.75 -6.76 -13.98
CA LEU A 134 8.86 -7.47 -13.35
C LEU A 134 10.00 -7.84 -14.30
N SER A 135 9.75 -7.91 -15.61
CA SER A 135 10.79 -8.18 -16.61
C SER A 135 11.86 -7.07 -16.69
N LYS A 136 11.53 -5.87 -16.19
CA LYS A 136 12.38 -4.68 -16.21
C LYS A 136 13.26 -4.50 -14.96
N GLY A 137 13.69 -5.60 -14.35
CA GLY A 137 14.62 -5.55 -13.21
C GLY A 137 14.06 -6.12 -11.90
N GLY A 138 12.94 -6.83 -11.97
CA GLY A 138 12.27 -7.39 -10.79
C GLY A 138 11.72 -6.31 -9.86
N HIS A 139 11.26 -6.72 -8.66
CA HIS A 139 10.69 -5.79 -7.68
C HIS A 139 11.67 -4.66 -7.30
N LYS A 140 12.90 -5.04 -6.95
CA LYS A 140 13.94 -4.09 -6.51
C LYS A 140 14.29 -3.06 -7.60
N GLY A 141 14.49 -3.53 -8.84
CA GLY A 141 14.83 -2.63 -9.96
C GLY A 141 13.68 -1.67 -10.28
N CYS A 142 12.45 -2.15 -10.29
CA CYS A 142 11.27 -1.30 -10.45
C CYS A 142 11.17 -0.26 -9.33
N PHE A 143 11.33 -0.66 -8.06
CA PHE A 143 11.30 0.28 -6.94
C PHE A 143 12.34 1.39 -7.06
N MET A 144 13.58 1.04 -7.40
CA MET A 144 14.65 2.02 -7.56
C MET A 144 14.37 3.02 -8.68
N ALA A 145 13.91 2.53 -9.85
CA ALA A 145 13.56 3.38 -10.98
C ALA A 145 12.39 4.32 -10.67
N ILE A 146 11.33 3.80 -10.03
CA ILE A 146 10.16 4.59 -9.65
C ILE A 146 10.53 5.64 -8.60
N SER A 147 11.31 5.27 -7.59
CA SER A 147 11.77 6.20 -6.54
C SER A 147 12.61 7.35 -7.12
N GLN A 148 13.48 7.04 -8.07
CA GLN A 148 14.28 8.07 -8.77
C GLN A 148 13.38 8.98 -9.62
N TYR A 149 12.44 8.41 -10.38
CA TYR A 149 11.46 9.17 -11.17
C TYR A 149 10.66 10.13 -10.31
N LEU A 150 10.08 9.65 -9.18
CA LEU A 150 9.29 10.47 -8.26
C LEU A 150 10.10 11.63 -7.69
N LYS A 151 11.36 11.37 -7.34
CA LYS A 151 12.28 12.39 -6.82
C LYS A 151 12.59 13.44 -7.88
N GLU A 152 12.92 13.05 -9.11
CA GLU A 152 13.30 13.96 -10.18
C GLU A 152 12.13 14.75 -10.74
N THR A 153 10.95 14.11 -10.87
CA THR A 153 9.78 14.71 -11.51
C THR A 153 8.94 15.53 -10.55
N TYR A 154 8.73 15.03 -9.34
CA TYR A 154 7.77 15.61 -8.38
C TYR A 154 8.42 16.10 -7.08
N GLY A 155 9.72 15.82 -6.87
CA GLY A 155 10.40 16.07 -5.59
C GLY A 155 9.85 15.22 -4.45
N LEU A 156 9.25 14.06 -4.75
CA LEU A 156 8.69 13.12 -3.76
C LEU A 156 9.71 12.07 -3.39
N ILE A 157 9.80 11.77 -2.10
CA ILE A 157 10.72 10.76 -1.57
C ILE A 157 9.92 9.54 -1.11
N ALA A 158 10.14 8.41 -1.77
CA ALA A 158 9.57 7.13 -1.35
C ALA A 158 10.30 6.57 -0.12
N ASP A 159 9.56 5.92 0.81
CA ASP A 159 10.17 5.18 1.92
C ASP A 159 11.06 4.07 1.36
N PRO A 160 12.39 4.10 1.64
CA PRO A 160 13.34 3.15 1.07
C PRO A 160 13.05 1.69 1.43
N SER A 161 12.28 1.43 2.48
CA SER A 161 11.89 0.07 2.85
C SER A 161 10.93 -0.59 1.85
N GLY A 162 10.33 0.17 0.93
CA GLY A 162 9.55 -0.35 -0.20
C GLY A 162 10.35 -1.21 -1.19
N ILE A 163 11.68 -1.17 -1.11
CA ILE A 163 12.58 -2.05 -1.87
C ILE A 163 12.41 -3.54 -1.51
N ASN A 164 11.93 -3.83 -0.30
CA ASN A 164 11.69 -5.19 0.19
C ASN A 164 10.33 -5.69 -0.33
N VAL A 165 10.35 -6.81 -1.04
CA VAL A 165 9.13 -7.39 -1.61
C VAL A 165 8.10 -7.75 -0.53
N SER A 166 8.54 -8.08 0.69
CA SER A 166 7.67 -8.37 1.84
C SER A 166 7.21 -7.14 2.62
N ARG A 167 7.38 -5.93 2.06
CA ARG A 167 6.98 -4.69 2.74
C ARG A 167 5.53 -4.75 3.23
N THR A 168 5.37 -4.50 4.51
CA THR A 168 4.06 -4.42 5.18
C THR A 168 3.34 -3.12 4.80
N CYS A 169 2.10 -3.23 4.36
CA CYS A 169 1.19 -2.11 4.13
C CYS A 169 -0.01 -2.22 5.06
N PHE A 170 -0.12 -1.32 6.04
CA PHE A 170 -1.26 -1.27 6.94
C PHE A 170 -2.51 -0.78 6.22
N LEU A 171 -3.68 -1.34 6.57
CA LEU A 171 -4.97 -1.00 6.00
C LEU A 171 -5.71 -0.02 6.92
N PRO A 172 -5.75 1.28 6.60
CA PRO A 172 -6.48 2.28 7.36
C PRO A 172 -7.94 2.40 6.90
N TYR A 173 -8.70 3.23 7.61
CA TYR A 173 -9.95 3.78 7.09
C TYR A 173 -9.68 5.04 6.28
N ASP A 174 -10.13 5.05 5.02
CA ASP A 174 -10.04 6.22 4.15
C ASP A 174 -11.21 6.27 3.14
N LEU A 175 -12.15 7.19 3.36
CA LEU A 175 -13.26 7.42 2.43
C LEU A 175 -12.83 8.06 1.11
N GLU A 176 -11.67 8.72 1.05
CA GLU A 176 -11.12 9.33 -0.16
C GLU A 176 -10.21 8.39 -0.94
N CYS A 177 -10.16 7.10 -0.55
CA CYS A 177 -9.40 6.09 -1.28
C CYS A 177 -9.83 6.07 -2.75
N TYR A 178 -8.87 6.33 -3.64
CA TYR A 178 -9.04 6.17 -5.08
C TYR A 178 -8.90 4.70 -5.48
N ALA A 179 -9.68 4.28 -6.46
CA ALA A 179 -9.53 3.00 -7.16
C ALA A 179 -9.66 3.18 -8.67
N CYS A 180 -8.93 2.40 -9.45
CA CYS A 180 -9.06 2.37 -10.90
C CYS A 180 -10.45 1.83 -11.34
N GLU A 181 -10.81 2.08 -12.59
CA GLU A 181 -12.11 1.69 -13.13
C GLU A 181 -12.37 0.18 -13.02
N GLU A 182 -11.36 -0.66 -13.22
CA GLU A 182 -11.48 -2.11 -13.11
C GLU A 182 -11.90 -2.55 -11.70
N ILE A 183 -11.42 -1.88 -10.65
CA ILE A 183 -11.84 -2.16 -9.28
C ILE A 183 -13.28 -1.71 -9.07
N ILE A 184 -13.62 -0.49 -9.51
CA ILE A 184 -14.97 0.08 -9.36
C ILE A 184 -16.01 -0.79 -10.06
N ASN A 185 -15.71 -1.28 -11.27
CA ASN A 185 -16.62 -2.11 -12.06
C ASN A 185 -16.83 -3.52 -11.48
N ASN A 186 -16.04 -3.92 -10.48
CA ASN A 186 -16.14 -5.22 -9.78
C ASN A 186 -16.63 -5.10 -8.33
N LEU A 187 -17.20 -3.95 -7.93
CA LEU A 187 -17.79 -3.76 -6.60
C LEU A 187 -19.19 -4.38 -6.53
#